data_a2e9f1ff42136881b8394752c1c3e3a0
#
_entry.id   a2e9f1ff42136881b8394752c1c3e3a0
#
_cell.length_a   1.000
_cell.length_b   1.000
_cell.length_c   1.000
_cell.angle_alpha   90.00
_cell.angle_beta   90.00
_cell.angle_gamma   90.00
#
_symmetry.space_group_name_H-M   'P 1'
#
loop_
_entity.id
_entity.type
_entity.pdbx_description
1 polymer ?
#
loop_
_entity_poly.entity_id
_entity_poly.type
_entity_poly.pdbx_seq_one_letter_code
_entity_poly.pdbx_strand_id
1 'polypeptide(L)'
;DLNLISKFVLSKAWKNASDEQKEEYLIAFKDYFVNSYANKLDQYTGEKVDVIGSQEAGKYVIVESNIIREGTDTLKINLKWRLLNKDNQIKIIDLNIEGISLVIAQREEFQSFLANNDYDLDKLIEKIVSVSD
;
A
#
# COMPACT_ATOMS: atom_id res chain seq x y z
N ASP A 1 -1.37 1.84 -8.12
CA ASP A 1 -0.69 3.07 -8.56
C ASP A 1 0.30 3.53 -7.49
N LEU A 2 1.55 3.11 -7.64
CA LEU A 2 2.59 3.38 -6.64
C LEU A 2 2.90 4.88 -6.52
N ASN A 3 2.80 5.62 -7.60
CA ASN A 3 3.02 7.07 -7.53
C ASN A 3 1.94 7.76 -6.69
N LEU A 4 0.70 7.41 -6.92
CA LEU A 4 -0.43 7.97 -6.16
C LEU A 4 -0.35 7.57 -4.69
N ILE A 5 -0.09 6.30 -4.41
CA ILE A 5 0.00 5.77 -3.05
C ILE A 5 1.14 6.45 -2.29
N SER A 6 2.32 6.58 -2.91
CA SER A 6 3.48 7.18 -2.25
C SER A 6 3.24 8.63 -1.84
N LYS A 7 2.57 9.41 -2.70
CA LYS A 7 2.22 10.80 -2.39
C LYS A 7 1.18 10.91 -1.28
N PHE A 8 0.16 10.07 -1.33
CA PHE A 8 -0.89 10.05 -0.32
C PHE A 8 -0.34 9.72 1.07
N VAL A 9 0.58 8.78 1.13
CA VAL A 9 1.21 8.34 2.40
C VAL A 9 1.96 9.49 3.07
N LEU A 10 2.67 10.32 2.32
CA LEU A 10 3.38 11.48 2.88
C LEU A 10 2.47 12.66 3.20
N SER A 11 1.37 12.84 2.46
CA SER A 11 0.42 13.94 2.67
C SER A 11 1.12 15.31 2.62
N LYS A 12 1.07 16.11 3.70
CA LYS A 12 1.69 17.44 3.75
C LYS A 12 3.20 17.40 3.54
N ALA A 13 3.87 16.35 4.00
CA ALA A 13 5.32 16.22 3.82
C ALA A 13 5.71 16.17 2.35
N TRP A 14 4.85 15.60 1.49
CA TRP A 14 5.06 15.64 0.05
C TRP A 14 5.06 17.06 -0.50
N LYS A 15 4.08 17.86 -0.08
CA LYS A 15 3.95 19.25 -0.55
C LYS A 15 5.13 20.12 -0.14
N ASN A 16 5.71 19.84 1.02
CA ASN A 16 6.82 20.62 1.58
C ASN A 16 8.19 20.10 1.16
N ALA A 17 8.24 18.97 0.44
CA ALA A 17 9.50 18.37 0.01
C ALA A 17 10.10 19.13 -1.18
N SER A 18 11.44 19.15 -1.26
CA SER A 18 12.14 19.62 -2.44
C SER A 18 11.98 18.62 -3.59
N ASP A 19 12.26 19.07 -4.83
CA ASP A 19 12.18 18.17 -5.99
C ASP A 19 13.14 16.99 -5.85
N GLU A 20 14.32 17.22 -5.30
CA GLU A 20 15.31 16.18 -5.04
C GLU A 20 14.79 15.16 -4.02
N GLN A 21 14.23 15.64 -2.92
CA GLN A 21 13.63 14.76 -1.90
C GLN A 21 12.47 13.94 -2.45
N LYS A 22 11.62 14.54 -3.28
CA LYS A 22 10.52 13.84 -3.92
C LYS A 22 11.00 12.68 -4.79
N GLU A 23 12.03 12.91 -5.57
CA GLU A 23 12.60 11.89 -6.45
C GLU A 23 13.23 10.74 -5.64
N GLU A 24 14.03 11.07 -4.65
CA GLU A 24 14.65 10.08 -3.76
C GLU A 24 13.61 9.26 -3.01
N TYR A 25 12.58 9.93 -2.50
CA TYR A 25 11.51 9.27 -1.77
C TYR A 25 10.72 8.31 -2.66
N LEU A 26 10.37 8.71 -3.88
CA LEU A 26 9.61 7.86 -4.80
C LEU A 26 10.35 6.56 -5.10
N ILE A 27 11.65 6.64 -5.33
CA ILE A 27 12.47 5.45 -5.59
C ILE A 27 12.52 4.56 -4.34
N ALA A 28 12.81 5.14 -3.20
CA ALA A 28 12.92 4.41 -1.94
C ALA A 28 11.59 3.77 -1.52
N PHE A 29 10.49 4.50 -1.68
CA PHE A 29 9.17 4.00 -1.30
C PHE A 29 8.74 2.82 -2.18
N LYS A 30 8.96 2.91 -3.48
CA LYS A 30 8.59 1.81 -4.39
C LYS A 30 9.30 0.51 -4.01
N ASP A 31 10.59 0.59 -3.77
CA ASP A 31 11.37 -0.59 -3.37
C ASP A 31 10.89 -1.13 -2.00
N TYR A 32 10.72 -0.24 -1.05
CA TYR A 32 10.24 -0.61 0.28
C TYR A 32 8.87 -1.26 0.24
N PHE A 33 7.93 -0.66 -0.48
CA PHE A 33 6.54 -1.13 -0.53
C PHE A 33 6.46 -2.49 -1.24
N VAL A 34 7.11 -2.61 -2.38
CA VAL A 34 7.12 -3.87 -3.15
C VAL A 34 7.76 -4.99 -2.33
N ASN A 35 8.92 -4.74 -1.74
CA ASN A 35 9.63 -5.76 -0.95
C ASN A 35 8.85 -6.16 0.30
N SER A 36 8.19 -5.20 0.97
CA SER A 36 7.41 -5.48 2.17
C SER A 36 6.23 -6.40 1.91
N TYR A 37 5.55 -6.21 0.77
CA TYR A 37 4.34 -6.99 0.47
C TYR A 37 4.61 -8.21 -0.41
N ALA A 38 5.64 -8.18 -1.26
CA ALA A 38 6.03 -9.35 -2.05
C ALA A 38 6.41 -10.53 -1.15
N ASN A 39 7.15 -10.27 -0.09
CA ASN A 39 7.54 -11.31 0.88
C ASN A 39 6.33 -11.93 1.59
N LYS A 40 5.31 -11.12 1.86
CA LYS A 40 4.07 -11.63 2.46
C LYS A 40 3.27 -12.48 1.47
N LEU A 41 3.25 -12.09 0.21
CA LEU A 41 2.55 -12.83 -0.84
C LEU A 41 3.21 -14.19 -1.13
N ASP A 42 4.53 -14.29 -1.01
CA ASP A 42 5.25 -15.54 -1.19
C ASP A 42 4.83 -16.63 -0.19
N GLN A 43 4.27 -16.24 0.93
CA GLN A 43 3.75 -17.17 1.94
C GLN A 43 2.41 -17.79 1.53
N TYR A 44 1.75 -17.21 0.54
CA TYR A 44 0.46 -17.68 0.05
C TYR A 44 0.65 -18.47 -1.23
N THR A 45 0.86 -19.78 -1.09
CA THR A 45 0.96 -20.69 -2.23
C THR A 45 -0.19 -21.69 -2.17
N GLY A 46 -0.89 -21.83 -3.31
CA GLY A 46 -1.98 -22.77 -3.45
C GLY A 46 -3.34 -22.30 -2.94
N GLU A 47 -3.46 -21.03 -2.53
CA GLU A 47 -4.74 -20.44 -2.13
C GLU A 47 -5.55 -20.05 -3.35
N LYS A 48 -6.88 -20.01 -3.15
CA LYS A 48 -7.82 -19.52 -4.16
C LYS A 48 -8.26 -18.12 -3.81
N VAL A 49 -8.41 -17.27 -4.83
CA VAL A 49 -9.03 -15.95 -4.67
C VAL A 49 -10.46 -16.04 -5.20
N ASP A 50 -11.42 -15.90 -4.31
CA ASP A 50 -12.84 -15.97 -4.63
C ASP A 50 -13.42 -14.56 -4.62
N VAL A 51 -13.78 -14.04 -5.80
CA VAL A 51 -14.40 -12.71 -5.91
C VAL A 51 -15.88 -12.85 -5.60
N ILE A 52 -16.34 -12.14 -4.55
CA ILE A 52 -17.71 -12.26 -4.08
C ILE A 52 -18.60 -11.09 -4.45
N GLY A 53 -18.02 -9.97 -4.90
CA GLY A 53 -18.83 -8.85 -5.34
C GLY A 53 -18.02 -7.65 -5.74
N SER A 54 -18.71 -6.65 -6.29
CA SER A 54 -18.10 -5.37 -6.62
C SER A 54 -19.10 -4.26 -6.40
N GLN A 55 -18.60 -3.06 -6.09
CA GLN A 55 -19.44 -1.89 -5.82
C GLN A 55 -18.77 -0.66 -6.41
N GLU A 56 -19.55 0.15 -7.12
CA GLU A 56 -19.06 1.44 -7.59
C GLU A 56 -19.13 2.47 -6.45
N ALA A 57 -18.07 3.25 -6.29
CA ALA A 57 -17.96 4.30 -5.29
C ALA A 57 -17.36 5.55 -5.94
N GLY A 58 -18.22 6.32 -6.64
CA GLY A 58 -17.79 7.47 -7.42
C GLY A 58 -16.90 7.05 -8.59
N LYS A 59 -15.68 7.58 -8.66
CA LYS A 59 -14.70 7.20 -9.69
C LYS A 59 -13.95 5.91 -9.37
N TYR A 60 -14.21 5.32 -8.23
CA TYR A 60 -13.56 4.10 -7.77
C TYR A 60 -14.48 2.90 -7.91
N VAL A 61 -13.89 1.72 -7.99
CA VAL A 61 -14.60 0.45 -7.87
C VAL A 61 -13.97 -0.32 -6.72
N ILE A 62 -14.81 -0.84 -5.84
CA ILE A 62 -14.36 -1.68 -4.73
C ILE A 62 -14.74 -3.12 -5.07
N VAL A 63 -13.74 -3.99 -5.20
CA VAL A 63 -13.95 -5.41 -5.43
C VAL A 63 -13.71 -6.13 -4.12
N GLU A 64 -14.70 -6.90 -3.68
CA GLU A 64 -14.57 -7.73 -2.48
C GLU A 64 -14.23 -9.16 -2.87
N SER A 65 -13.24 -9.73 -2.21
CA SER A 65 -12.80 -11.11 -2.44
C SER A 65 -12.42 -11.76 -1.13
N ASN A 66 -12.37 -13.08 -1.15
CA ASN A 66 -11.80 -13.88 -0.07
C ASN A 66 -10.62 -14.68 -0.58
N ILE A 67 -9.53 -14.72 0.19
CA ILE A 67 -8.46 -15.67 -0.04
C ILE A 67 -8.79 -16.90 0.81
N ILE A 68 -8.87 -18.04 0.16
CA ILE A 68 -9.27 -19.29 0.81
C ILE A 68 -8.15 -20.30 0.68
N ARG A 69 -7.73 -20.85 1.84
CA ARG A 69 -6.84 -22.02 1.92
C ARG A 69 -7.63 -23.17 2.51
N GLU A 70 -7.73 -24.25 1.76
CA GLU A 70 -8.40 -25.47 2.19
C GLU A 70 -7.37 -26.47 2.72
N GLY A 71 -7.81 -27.39 3.59
CA GLY A 71 -6.99 -28.44 4.14
C GLY A 71 -6.98 -28.45 5.65
N THR A 72 -5.91 -28.98 6.25
CA THR A 72 -5.76 -29.10 7.70
C THR A 72 -5.65 -27.75 8.40
N ASP A 73 -5.24 -26.72 7.67
CA ASP A 73 -5.06 -25.36 8.16
C ASP A 73 -5.91 -24.43 7.31
N THR A 74 -7.22 -24.46 7.53
CA THR A 74 -8.19 -23.67 6.77
C THR A 74 -8.05 -22.19 7.09
N LEU A 75 -7.91 -21.39 6.04
CA LEU A 75 -7.76 -19.94 6.14
C LEU A 75 -8.78 -19.27 5.22
N LYS A 76 -9.44 -18.23 5.74
CA LYS A 76 -10.31 -17.37 4.94
C LYS A 76 -10.04 -15.92 5.32
N ILE A 77 -9.52 -15.14 4.37
CA ILE A 77 -9.17 -13.74 4.58
C ILE A 77 -9.99 -12.88 3.64
N ASN A 78 -10.69 -11.91 4.18
CA ASN A 78 -11.48 -10.96 3.39
C ASN A 78 -10.59 -9.82 2.91
N LEU A 79 -10.64 -9.55 1.61
CA LEU A 79 -9.92 -8.46 0.97
C LEU A 79 -10.88 -7.57 0.21
N LYS A 80 -10.73 -6.27 0.37
CA LYS A 80 -11.41 -5.28 -0.47
C LYS A 80 -10.37 -4.50 -1.25
N TRP A 81 -10.46 -4.59 -2.57
CA TRP A 81 -9.54 -3.94 -3.49
C TRP A 81 -10.17 -2.63 -3.95
N ARG A 82 -9.49 -1.52 -3.72
CA ARG A 82 -9.93 -0.23 -4.26
C ARG A 82 -9.22 0.02 -5.57
N LEU A 83 -10.00 0.15 -6.63
CA LEU A 83 -9.50 0.27 -7.99
C LEU A 83 -9.88 1.62 -8.57
N LEU A 84 -8.98 2.18 -9.38
CA LEU A 84 -9.21 3.41 -10.11
C LEU A 84 -8.99 3.14 -11.59
N ASN A 85 -9.98 3.51 -12.42
CA ASN A 85 -9.82 3.49 -13.87
C ASN A 85 -9.29 4.86 -14.31
N LYS A 86 -8.05 4.88 -14.75
CA LYS A 86 -7.37 6.10 -15.19
C LYS A 86 -6.74 5.84 -16.54
N ASP A 87 -7.11 6.65 -17.53
CA ASP A 87 -6.58 6.57 -18.90
C ASP A 87 -6.72 5.16 -19.49
N ASN A 88 -7.88 4.54 -19.31
CA ASN A 88 -8.21 3.17 -19.75
C ASN A 88 -7.36 2.08 -19.11
N GLN A 89 -6.68 2.41 -17.99
CA GLN A 89 -5.94 1.43 -17.21
C GLN A 89 -6.55 1.34 -15.81
N ILE A 90 -6.73 0.11 -15.34
CA ILE A 90 -7.21 -0.14 -13.99
C ILE A 90 -6.00 -0.28 -13.08
N LYS A 91 -5.95 0.59 -12.06
CA LYS A 91 -4.85 0.62 -11.08
C LYS A 91 -5.38 0.33 -9.69
N ILE A 92 -4.66 -0.46 -8.95
CA ILE A 92 -4.93 -0.66 -7.52
C ILE A 92 -4.42 0.55 -6.76
N ILE A 93 -5.29 1.17 -5.94
CA ILE A 93 -4.91 2.33 -5.13
C ILE A 93 -4.97 2.06 -3.65
N ASP A 94 -5.60 0.98 -3.23
CA ASP A 94 -5.58 0.52 -1.84
C ASP A 94 -6.01 -0.95 -1.78
N LEU A 95 -5.62 -1.60 -0.70
CA LEU A 95 -6.05 -2.94 -0.35
C LEU A 95 -6.44 -2.95 1.12
N ASN A 96 -7.69 -3.33 1.39
CA ASN A 96 -8.21 -3.45 2.73
C ASN A 96 -8.20 -4.94 3.11
N ILE A 97 -7.44 -5.28 4.15
CA ILE A 97 -7.31 -6.66 4.64
C ILE A 97 -8.02 -6.75 5.99
N GLU A 98 -9.08 -7.53 6.03
CA GLU A 98 -9.86 -7.73 7.27
C GLU A 98 -10.28 -6.38 7.90
N GLY A 99 -10.69 -5.43 7.07
CA GLY A 99 -11.14 -4.12 7.52
C GLY A 99 -10.05 -3.07 7.69
N ILE A 100 -8.78 -3.41 7.45
CA ILE A 100 -7.65 -2.49 7.63
C ILE A 100 -7.09 -2.07 6.28
N SER A 101 -7.12 -0.76 5.98
CA SER A 101 -6.50 -0.20 4.79
C SER A 101 -4.98 -0.21 4.93
N LEU A 102 -4.28 -0.83 3.96
CA LEU A 102 -2.82 -0.86 3.95
C LEU A 102 -2.23 0.52 3.75
N VAL A 103 -2.86 1.32 2.89
CA VAL A 103 -2.36 2.67 2.57
C VAL A 103 -2.50 3.60 3.78
N ILE A 104 -3.65 3.54 4.47
CA ILE A 104 -3.87 4.33 5.67
C ILE A 104 -2.93 3.89 6.79
N ALA A 105 -2.74 2.60 6.99
CA ALA A 105 -1.81 2.08 8.00
C ALA A 105 -0.38 2.56 7.71
N GLN A 106 0.05 2.54 6.46
CA GLN A 106 1.37 3.02 6.06
C GLN A 106 1.52 4.52 6.29
N ARG A 107 0.46 5.28 5.99
CA ARG A 107 0.45 6.72 6.24
C ARG A 107 0.60 7.03 7.72
N GLU A 108 -0.14 6.35 8.58
CA GLU A 108 -0.05 6.54 10.03
C GLU A 108 1.36 6.22 10.56
N GLU A 109 1.97 5.15 10.06
CA GLU A 109 3.33 4.79 10.44
C GLU A 109 4.34 5.87 10.06
N PHE A 110 4.27 6.38 8.83
CA PHE A 110 5.20 7.40 8.36
C PHE A 110 4.96 8.75 9.06
N GLN A 111 3.71 9.12 9.29
CA GLN A 111 3.41 10.36 10.00
C GLN A 111 3.90 10.31 11.45
N SER A 112 3.77 9.18 12.10
CA SER A 112 4.30 8.97 13.46
C SER A 112 5.83 9.08 13.48
N PHE A 113 6.50 8.46 12.53
CA PHE A 113 7.96 8.57 12.42
C PHE A 113 8.41 10.01 12.20
N LEU A 114 7.75 10.72 11.27
CA LEU A 114 8.08 12.13 11.01
C LEU A 114 7.87 13.00 12.23
N ALA A 115 6.77 12.82 12.95
CA ALA A 115 6.48 13.57 14.16
C ALA A 115 7.55 13.36 15.24
N ASN A 116 8.12 12.16 15.32
CA ASN A 116 9.18 11.81 16.27
C ASN A 116 10.58 12.19 15.80
N ASN A 117 10.74 12.68 14.57
CA ASN A 117 12.03 13.00 13.97
C ASN A 117 12.02 14.40 13.33
N ASP A 118 11.37 15.35 13.97
CA ASP A 118 11.33 16.78 13.58
C ASP A 118 10.79 17.00 12.15
N TYR A 119 9.95 16.09 11.67
CA TYR A 119 9.41 16.11 10.29
C TYR A 119 10.50 16.15 9.23
N ASP A 120 11.65 15.55 9.53
CA ASP A 120 12.79 15.47 8.62
C ASP A 120 12.58 14.32 7.62
N LEU A 121 12.23 14.68 6.38
CA LEU A 121 11.97 13.69 5.34
C LEU A 121 13.21 12.87 4.99
N ASP A 122 14.40 13.46 5.07
CA ASP A 122 15.63 12.74 4.80
C ASP A 122 15.84 11.57 5.77
N LYS A 123 15.45 11.76 7.04
CA LYS A 123 15.50 10.67 8.02
C LYS A 123 14.54 9.55 7.69
N LEU A 124 13.35 9.88 7.19
CA LEU A 124 12.40 8.87 6.76
C LEU A 124 12.93 8.09 5.55
N ILE A 125 13.50 8.78 4.58
CA ILE A 125 14.10 8.14 3.40
C ILE A 125 15.21 7.18 3.82
N GLU A 126 16.10 7.59 4.73
CA GLU A 126 17.15 6.72 5.26
C GLU A 126 16.58 5.47 5.91
N LYS A 127 15.52 5.62 6.70
CA LYS A 127 14.89 4.49 7.39
C LYS A 127 14.32 3.48 6.39
N ILE A 128 13.57 3.93 5.41
CA ILE A 128 12.94 3.02 4.45
C ILE A 128 13.96 2.36 3.53
N VAL A 129 15.04 3.03 3.19
CA VAL A 129 16.16 2.43 2.45
C VAL A 129 16.83 1.33 3.27
N SER A 130 17.08 1.58 4.56
CA SER A 130 17.73 0.60 5.43
C SER A 130 16.90 -0.66 5.63
N VAL A 131 15.60 -0.56 5.63
CA VAL A 131 14.69 -1.71 5.80
C VAL A 131 14.52 -2.48 4.49
N SER A 132 14.67 -1.82 3.33
CA SER A 132 14.53 -2.46 2.02
C SER A 132 15.70 -3.36 1.63
N ASP A 133 16.86 -3.16 2.23
CA ASP A 133 18.08 -3.92 1.91
C ASP A 133 18.06 -5.32 2.54
#